data_642cb5b42bb051085ce4e805855c0809
#
_entry.id   642cb5b42bb051085ce4e805855c0809
#
_cell.length_a   1.000
_cell.length_b   1.000
_cell.length_c   1.000
_cell.angle_alpha   90.00
_cell.angle_beta   90.00
_cell.angle_gamma   90.00
#
_symmetry.space_group_name_H-M   'P 1'
#
loop_
_entity.id
_entity.type
_entity.pdbx_description
1 polymer ?
#
loop_
_entity_poly.entity_id
_entity_poly.type
_entity_poly.pdbx_seq_one_letter_code
_entity_poly.pdbx_strand_id
1 'polypeptide(L)'
;PDYLGDLSDIKGMSEVCRKYGLPLLCDNAHGAYLKFLPESLHPMDLGADMCCDSAHKTLPCYTGGAMLHISNHAPANYDDCAKEIMSMFGSTSPSYLIMESLDLCADYVNGDFPRDLERTVERVRVCKDRITAFGWHTTGEEPMKITIAAYKSGITGDDLADRLREYGIEPEYSDTQYVVLMPSPFNSEEDF
;
A
#
# COMPACT_ATOMS: atom_id res chain seq x y z
N PRO A 1 1.43 -2.16 -5.40
CA PRO A 1 2.87 -1.87 -5.28
C PRO A 1 3.61 -3.01 -4.60
N ASP A 2 4.89 -3.17 -4.93
CA ASP A 2 5.78 -4.06 -4.21
C ASP A 2 6.36 -3.43 -2.94
N TYR A 3 7.27 -4.15 -2.25
CA TYR A 3 7.91 -3.65 -1.01
C TYR A 3 8.80 -2.41 -1.25
N LEU A 4 9.45 -2.33 -2.40
CA LEU A 4 10.35 -1.22 -2.75
C LEU A 4 9.63 -0.03 -3.40
N GLY A 5 8.31 -0.13 -3.60
CA GLY A 5 7.48 0.94 -4.12
C GLY A 5 7.40 0.98 -5.66
N ASP A 6 7.66 -0.13 -6.33
CA ASP A 6 7.40 -0.22 -7.76
C ASP A 6 5.92 -0.56 -8.02
N LEU A 7 5.34 0.04 -9.05
CA LEU A 7 3.97 -0.16 -9.48
C LEU A 7 3.91 -1.07 -10.72
N SER A 8 3.08 -2.09 -10.67
CA SER A 8 2.84 -2.96 -11.82
C SER A 8 1.84 -2.31 -12.78
N ASP A 9 2.03 -2.51 -14.09
CA ASP A 9 1.07 -2.09 -15.13
C ASP A 9 -0.18 -2.98 -15.11
N ILE A 10 -1.03 -2.79 -14.11
CA ILE A 10 -2.28 -3.56 -13.94
C ILE A 10 -3.21 -3.38 -15.14
N LYS A 11 -3.28 -2.18 -15.70
CA LYS A 11 -4.14 -1.90 -16.85
C LYS A 11 -3.72 -2.72 -18.07
N GLY A 12 -2.43 -2.68 -18.43
CA GLY A 12 -1.90 -3.48 -19.54
C GLY A 12 -2.04 -4.98 -19.30
N MET A 13 -1.78 -5.45 -18.07
CA MET A 13 -2.01 -6.85 -17.71
C MET A 13 -3.48 -7.25 -17.84
N SER A 14 -4.42 -6.41 -17.40
CA SER A 14 -5.85 -6.63 -17.52
C SER A 14 -6.29 -6.76 -18.99
N GLU A 15 -5.78 -5.91 -19.88
CA GLU A 15 -6.06 -5.98 -21.32
C GLU A 15 -5.60 -7.30 -21.93
N VAL A 16 -4.41 -7.77 -21.55
CA VAL A 16 -3.88 -9.06 -22.00
C VAL A 16 -4.72 -10.21 -21.45
N CYS A 17 -5.02 -10.21 -20.16
CA CYS A 17 -5.84 -11.25 -19.52
C CYS A 17 -7.21 -11.38 -20.19
N ARG A 18 -7.89 -10.26 -20.43
CA ARG A 18 -9.18 -10.25 -21.13
C ARG A 18 -9.09 -10.83 -22.56
N LYS A 19 -8.03 -10.50 -23.29
CA LYS A 19 -7.81 -11.03 -24.64
C LYS A 19 -7.75 -12.56 -24.67
N TYR A 20 -7.23 -13.16 -23.61
CA TYR A 20 -7.09 -14.61 -23.50
C TYR A 20 -8.16 -15.28 -22.62
N GLY A 21 -9.16 -14.52 -22.16
CA GLY A 21 -10.23 -15.05 -21.30
C GLY A 21 -9.73 -15.54 -19.94
N LEU A 22 -8.68 -14.92 -19.40
CA LEU A 22 -8.08 -15.25 -18.11
C LEU A 22 -8.48 -14.21 -17.06
N PRO A 23 -8.83 -14.61 -15.84
CA PRO A 23 -9.04 -13.68 -14.75
C PRO A 23 -7.70 -13.13 -14.24
N LEU A 24 -7.68 -11.82 -13.90
CA LEU A 24 -6.56 -11.16 -13.24
C LEU A 24 -6.82 -11.03 -11.75
N LEU A 25 -5.99 -11.69 -10.95
CA LEU A 25 -6.03 -11.61 -9.47
C LEU A 25 -4.81 -10.83 -8.99
N CYS A 26 -5.03 -9.87 -8.10
CA CYS A 26 -3.97 -9.00 -7.59
C CYS A 26 -3.83 -9.14 -6.07
N ASP A 27 -2.62 -9.41 -5.62
CA ASP A 27 -2.23 -9.10 -4.24
C ASP A 27 -1.83 -7.62 -4.17
N ASN A 28 -2.64 -6.83 -3.47
CA ASN A 28 -2.45 -5.40 -3.30
C ASN A 28 -2.28 -5.04 -1.82
N ALA A 29 -1.65 -5.92 -1.06
CA ALA A 29 -1.54 -5.78 0.40
C ALA A 29 -1.01 -4.41 0.86
N HIS A 30 -0.15 -3.76 0.09
CA HIS A 30 0.38 -2.41 0.39
C HIS A 30 -0.32 -1.27 -0.34
N GLY A 31 -1.39 -1.53 -1.09
CA GLY A 31 -1.98 -0.57 -2.01
C GLY A 31 -3.43 -0.19 -1.74
N ALA A 32 -3.99 -0.49 -0.57
CA ALA A 32 -5.40 -0.16 -0.28
C ALA A 32 -5.69 1.34 -0.47
N TYR A 33 -4.75 2.23 -0.09
CA TYR A 33 -4.89 3.68 -0.23
C TYR A 33 -4.89 4.16 -1.69
N LEU A 34 -4.38 3.38 -2.65
CA LEU A 34 -4.32 3.76 -4.07
C LEU A 34 -5.70 4.07 -4.67
N LYS A 35 -6.76 3.53 -4.07
CA LYS A 35 -8.15 3.82 -4.42
C LYS A 35 -8.52 5.30 -4.24
N PHE A 36 -7.92 5.94 -3.26
CA PHE A 36 -8.30 7.27 -2.79
C PHE A 36 -7.40 8.39 -3.34
N LEU A 37 -6.49 8.06 -4.25
CA LEU A 37 -5.72 9.05 -5.00
C LEU A 37 -6.64 9.81 -5.98
N PRO A 38 -6.31 11.07 -6.36
CA PRO A 38 -7.08 11.83 -7.35
C PRO A 38 -7.27 11.08 -8.68
N GLU A 39 -6.27 10.34 -9.12
CA GLU A 39 -6.36 9.32 -10.16
C GLU A 39 -6.09 7.98 -9.51
N SER A 40 -7.12 7.14 -9.44
CA SER A 40 -7.01 5.84 -8.77
C SER A 40 -6.02 4.94 -9.49
N LEU A 41 -5.07 4.41 -8.72
CA LEU A 41 -4.12 3.37 -9.16
C LEU A 41 -4.48 2.00 -8.58
N HIS A 42 -5.67 1.88 -7.98
CA HIS A 42 -6.10 0.64 -7.36
C HIS A 42 -6.42 -0.43 -8.42
N PRO A 43 -5.99 -1.69 -8.24
CA PRO A 43 -6.17 -2.76 -9.22
C PRO A 43 -7.60 -2.95 -9.71
N MET A 44 -8.61 -2.76 -8.83
CA MET A 44 -10.02 -2.89 -9.22
C MET A 44 -10.46 -1.84 -10.23
N ASP A 45 -9.93 -0.61 -10.15
CA ASP A 45 -10.23 0.46 -11.09
C ASP A 45 -9.44 0.31 -12.40
N LEU A 46 -8.32 -0.42 -12.35
CA LEU A 46 -7.47 -0.71 -13.50
C LEU A 46 -7.83 -2.02 -14.21
N GLY A 47 -8.87 -2.71 -13.74
CA GLY A 47 -9.49 -3.83 -14.44
C GLY A 47 -9.12 -5.23 -13.91
N ALA A 48 -8.60 -5.34 -12.69
CA ALA A 48 -8.48 -6.64 -12.02
C ALA A 48 -9.87 -7.25 -11.76
N ASP A 49 -9.95 -8.57 -11.80
CA ASP A 49 -11.16 -9.31 -11.51
C ASP A 49 -11.31 -9.55 -10.00
N MET A 50 -10.20 -9.72 -9.30
CA MET A 50 -10.19 -9.87 -7.85
C MET A 50 -8.91 -9.26 -7.26
N CYS A 51 -9.03 -8.68 -6.08
CA CYS A 51 -7.91 -8.05 -5.38
C CYS A 51 -8.06 -8.23 -3.88
N CYS A 52 -6.95 -8.44 -3.18
CA CYS A 52 -6.92 -8.41 -1.72
C CYS A 52 -6.05 -7.25 -1.22
N ASP A 53 -6.59 -6.52 -0.22
CA ASP A 53 -5.91 -5.43 0.46
C ASP A 53 -5.68 -5.80 1.93
N SER A 54 -4.46 -5.57 2.43
CA SER A 54 -4.23 -5.51 3.87
C SER A 54 -4.52 -4.08 4.34
N ALA A 55 -5.78 -3.82 4.69
CA ALA A 55 -6.22 -2.47 5.08
C ALA A 55 -5.35 -1.89 6.20
N HIS A 56 -4.97 -2.71 7.17
CA HIS A 56 -4.15 -2.31 8.32
C HIS A 56 -2.73 -1.83 7.99
N LYS A 57 -2.24 -2.04 6.76
CA LYS A 57 -0.90 -1.57 6.37
C LYS A 57 -0.89 -0.12 5.91
N THR A 58 -1.96 0.33 5.27
CA THR A 58 -2.00 1.65 4.64
C THR A 58 -3.26 2.46 4.93
N LEU A 59 -4.25 1.86 5.60
CA LEU A 59 -5.44 2.52 6.09
C LEU A 59 -5.49 2.41 7.63
N PRO A 60 -6.18 3.33 8.33
CA PRO A 60 -6.17 3.39 9.79
C PRO A 60 -7.10 2.35 10.43
N CYS A 61 -6.74 1.09 10.37
CA CYS A 61 -7.42 0.03 11.10
C CYS A 61 -6.42 -0.90 11.80
N TYR A 62 -6.89 -1.68 12.76
CA TYR A 62 -6.03 -2.58 13.52
C TYR A 62 -5.49 -3.73 12.67
N THR A 63 -4.30 -4.21 13.05
CA THR A 63 -3.65 -5.38 12.42
C THR A 63 -4.61 -6.57 12.36
N GLY A 64 -4.71 -7.16 11.19
CA GLY A 64 -5.66 -8.22 10.85
C GLY A 64 -6.86 -7.72 10.05
N GLY A 65 -7.06 -6.39 9.93
CA GLY A 65 -8.05 -5.82 9.02
C GLY A 65 -7.61 -5.98 7.56
N ALA A 66 -8.43 -6.66 6.77
CA ALA A 66 -8.19 -6.90 5.34
C ALA A 66 -9.50 -6.87 4.56
N MET A 67 -9.41 -6.64 3.26
CA MET A 67 -10.55 -6.58 2.36
C MET A 67 -10.29 -7.47 1.14
N LEU A 68 -11.32 -8.20 0.71
CA LEU A 68 -11.35 -8.91 -0.56
C LEU A 68 -12.33 -8.19 -1.47
N HIS A 69 -11.84 -7.77 -2.63
CA HIS A 69 -12.64 -7.11 -3.66
C HIS A 69 -12.85 -8.06 -4.84
N ILE A 70 -14.08 -8.16 -5.32
CA ILE A 70 -14.47 -8.95 -6.48
C ILE A 70 -15.19 -8.02 -7.45
N SER A 71 -14.72 -7.98 -8.69
CA SER A 71 -15.31 -7.17 -9.74
C SER A 71 -16.62 -7.78 -10.24
N ASN A 72 -17.55 -6.93 -10.65
CA ASN A 72 -18.75 -7.37 -11.38
C ASN A 72 -18.43 -8.06 -12.74
N HIS A 73 -17.19 -7.98 -13.19
CA HIS A 73 -16.70 -8.64 -14.42
C HIS A 73 -16.01 -9.98 -14.13
N ALA A 74 -15.76 -10.29 -12.86
CA ALA A 74 -15.16 -11.55 -12.45
C ALA A 74 -16.07 -12.73 -12.82
N PRO A 75 -15.51 -13.95 -12.98
CA PRO A 75 -16.32 -15.15 -13.14
C PRO A 75 -17.36 -15.27 -12.02
N ALA A 76 -18.63 -15.55 -12.36
CA ALA A 76 -19.77 -15.52 -11.44
C ALA A 76 -19.57 -16.38 -10.17
N ASN A 77 -18.85 -17.52 -10.31
CA ASN A 77 -18.54 -18.39 -9.19
C ASN A 77 -17.59 -17.78 -8.14
N TYR A 78 -16.91 -16.66 -8.42
CA TYR A 78 -16.01 -16.01 -7.47
C TYR A 78 -16.80 -15.39 -6.32
N ASP A 79 -17.85 -14.66 -6.63
CA ASP A 79 -18.71 -14.04 -5.60
C ASP A 79 -19.47 -15.09 -4.82
N ASP A 80 -20.06 -16.08 -5.52
CA ASP A 80 -20.85 -17.17 -4.92
C ASP A 80 -20.04 -17.98 -3.88
N CYS A 81 -18.75 -18.24 -4.16
CA CYS A 81 -17.90 -19.08 -3.32
C CYS A 81 -17.05 -18.28 -2.32
N ALA A 82 -16.88 -16.97 -2.49
CA ALA A 82 -15.90 -16.19 -1.73
C ALA A 82 -16.09 -16.32 -0.22
N LYS A 83 -17.32 -16.17 0.27
CA LYS A 83 -17.63 -16.25 1.71
C LYS A 83 -17.36 -17.66 2.29
N GLU A 84 -17.72 -18.70 1.55
CA GLU A 84 -17.51 -20.08 1.97
C GLU A 84 -16.01 -20.39 2.03
N ILE A 85 -15.27 -20.02 0.97
CA ILE A 85 -13.82 -20.26 0.89
C ILE A 85 -13.09 -19.46 1.97
N MET A 86 -13.41 -18.19 2.18
CA MET A 86 -12.81 -17.39 3.25
C MET A 86 -13.06 -18.00 4.63
N SER A 87 -14.23 -18.61 4.86
CA SER A 87 -14.54 -19.26 6.14
C SER A 87 -13.69 -20.50 6.45
N MET A 88 -13.10 -21.12 5.43
CA MET A 88 -12.19 -22.26 5.62
C MET A 88 -10.82 -21.84 6.17
N PHE A 89 -10.40 -20.59 5.91
CA PHE A 89 -9.09 -20.08 6.27
C PHE A 89 -9.14 -18.99 7.35
N GLY A 90 -10.28 -18.34 7.50
CA GLY A 90 -10.50 -17.27 8.46
C GLY A 90 -10.81 -17.79 9.86
N SER A 91 -10.69 -16.93 10.85
CA SER A 91 -11.09 -17.22 12.23
C SER A 91 -12.62 -17.33 12.34
N THR A 92 -13.09 -18.30 13.12
CA THR A 92 -14.51 -18.41 13.50
C THR A 92 -14.90 -17.48 14.65
N SER A 93 -13.91 -16.80 15.26
CA SER A 93 -14.09 -15.87 16.39
C SER A 93 -13.56 -14.49 16.00
N PRO A 94 -14.35 -13.66 15.32
CA PRO A 94 -13.91 -12.33 14.88
C PRO A 94 -13.66 -11.43 16.09
N SER A 95 -12.61 -10.60 16.00
CA SER A 95 -12.34 -9.57 16.98
C SER A 95 -13.27 -8.37 16.77
N TYR A 96 -14.07 -8.04 17.75
CA TYR A 96 -14.94 -6.83 17.69
C TYR A 96 -14.12 -5.54 17.57
N LEU A 97 -12.91 -5.48 18.17
CA LEU A 97 -12.04 -4.31 18.05
C LEU A 97 -11.54 -4.12 16.61
N ILE A 98 -11.21 -5.21 15.90
CA ILE A 98 -10.82 -5.12 14.48
C ILE A 98 -12.03 -4.70 13.63
N MET A 99 -13.21 -5.25 13.91
CA MET A 99 -14.44 -4.88 13.18
C MET A 99 -14.78 -3.40 13.40
N GLU A 100 -14.73 -2.91 14.64
CA GLU A 100 -14.95 -1.50 14.97
C GLU A 100 -13.92 -0.60 14.28
N SER A 101 -12.64 -1.00 14.27
CA SER A 101 -11.59 -0.22 13.58
C SER A 101 -11.80 -0.15 12.07
N LEU A 102 -12.33 -1.21 11.45
CA LEU A 102 -12.70 -1.20 10.02
C LEU A 102 -13.90 -0.29 9.74
N ASP A 103 -14.88 -0.26 10.64
CA ASP A 103 -16.06 0.60 10.53
C ASP A 103 -15.66 2.08 10.64
N LEU A 104 -14.85 2.43 11.64
CA LEU A 104 -14.28 3.79 11.79
C LEU A 104 -13.38 4.17 10.60
N CYS A 105 -12.62 3.21 10.08
CA CYS A 105 -11.82 3.42 8.87
C CYS A 105 -12.72 3.74 7.67
N ALA A 106 -13.85 3.05 7.52
CA ALA A 106 -14.80 3.30 6.43
C ALA A 106 -15.35 4.74 6.48
N ASP A 107 -15.68 5.25 7.67
CA ASP A 107 -16.13 6.63 7.85
C ASP A 107 -15.02 7.63 7.45
N TYR A 108 -13.79 7.38 7.88
CA TYR A 108 -12.64 8.26 7.57
C TYR A 108 -12.30 8.28 6.08
N VAL A 109 -12.28 7.12 5.41
CA VAL A 109 -11.96 7.07 3.96
C VAL A 109 -13.05 7.69 3.09
N ASN A 110 -14.30 7.73 3.58
CA ASN A 110 -15.40 8.44 2.92
C ASN A 110 -15.45 9.95 3.27
N GLY A 111 -14.66 10.38 4.24
CA GLY A 111 -14.61 11.78 4.72
C GLY A 111 -13.30 12.48 4.37
N ASP A 112 -12.44 12.59 5.36
CA ASP A 112 -11.23 13.44 5.31
C ASP A 112 -10.02 12.77 4.67
N PHE A 113 -9.98 11.46 4.60
CA PHE A 113 -8.81 10.71 4.15
C PHE A 113 -8.28 11.11 2.76
N PRO A 114 -9.10 11.30 1.71
CA PRO A 114 -8.56 11.69 0.40
C PRO A 114 -7.76 13.00 0.44
N ARG A 115 -8.24 13.99 1.18
CA ARG A 115 -7.55 15.28 1.37
C ARG A 115 -6.24 15.09 2.16
N ASP A 116 -6.29 14.30 3.23
CA ASP A 116 -5.13 14.07 4.09
C ASP A 116 -4.08 13.23 3.38
N LEU A 117 -4.51 12.28 2.54
CA LEU A 117 -3.65 11.49 1.66
C LEU A 117 -2.93 12.39 0.63
N GLU A 118 -3.66 13.26 -0.07
CA GLU A 118 -3.08 14.18 -1.06
C GLU A 118 -2.00 15.07 -0.42
N ARG A 119 -2.27 15.61 0.76
CA ARG A 119 -1.29 16.39 1.54
C ARG A 119 -0.06 15.56 1.89
N THR A 120 -0.25 14.30 2.29
CA THR A 120 0.86 13.40 2.66
C THR A 120 1.70 13.03 1.44
N VAL A 121 1.07 12.72 0.31
CA VAL A 121 1.76 12.46 -0.97
C VAL A 121 2.64 13.64 -1.36
N GLU A 122 2.16 14.87 -1.23
CA GLU A 122 2.97 16.06 -1.53
C GLU A 122 4.16 16.20 -0.56
N ARG A 123 3.97 15.93 0.74
CA ARG A 123 5.08 15.92 1.70
C ARG A 123 6.13 14.85 1.37
N VAL A 124 5.69 13.64 1.03
CA VAL A 124 6.58 12.55 0.60
C VAL A 124 7.36 12.96 -0.64
N ARG A 125 6.71 13.57 -1.63
CA ARG A 125 7.36 14.07 -2.84
C ARG A 125 8.46 15.08 -2.50
N VAL A 126 8.15 16.10 -1.69
CA VAL A 126 9.12 17.11 -1.25
C VAL A 126 10.27 16.47 -0.47
N CYS A 127 9.98 15.48 0.37
CA CYS A 127 11.01 14.75 1.12
C CYS A 127 11.94 13.97 0.18
N LYS A 128 11.40 13.24 -0.81
CA LYS A 128 12.20 12.55 -1.86
C LYS A 128 13.09 13.53 -2.61
N ASP A 129 12.57 14.71 -2.99
CA ASP A 129 13.35 15.75 -3.68
C ASP A 129 14.51 16.27 -2.81
N ARG A 130 14.27 16.51 -1.51
CA ARG A 130 15.31 16.92 -0.55
C ARG A 130 16.37 15.84 -0.36
N ILE A 131 15.97 14.60 -0.14
CA ILE A 131 16.87 13.43 -0.01
C ILE A 131 17.78 13.34 -1.25
N THR A 132 17.20 13.48 -2.43
CA THR A 132 17.95 13.45 -3.70
C THR A 132 18.90 14.64 -3.83
N ALA A 133 18.48 15.83 -3.41
CA ALA A 133 19.33 17.04 -3.42
C ALA A 133 20.54 16.92 -2.49
N PHE A 134 20.45 16.12 -1.42
CA PHE A 134 21.58 15.79 -0.53
C PHE A 134 22.49 14.67 -1.08
N GLY A 135 22.22 14.18 -2.29
CA GLY A 135 23.06 13.18 -2.96
C GLY A 135 22.69 11.72 -2.69
N TRP A 136 21.55 11.47 -2.05
CA TRP A 136 21.01 10.12 -1.92
C TRP A 136 20.19 9.71 -3.15
N HIS A 137 20.07 8.42 -3.37
CA HIS A 137 19.29 7.89 -4.48
C HIS A 137 17.96 7.32 -3.96
N THR A 138 16.86 7.91 -4.38
CA THR A 138 15.53 7.33 -4.17
C THR A 138 15.08 6.53 -5.39
N THR A 139 14.24 5.53 -5.17
CA THR A 139 13.63 4.68 -6.20
C THR A 139 12.18 4.38 -5.86
N GLY A 140 11.45 3.75 -6.78
CA GLY A 140 10.04 3.43 -6.63
C GLY A 140 9.11 4.60 -7.03
N GLU A 141 8.03 4.26 -7.73
CA GLU A 141 7.06 5.23 -8.25
C GLU A 141 5.88 5.44 -7.31
N GLU A 142 5.76 4.57 -6.32
CA GLU A 142 4.68 4.57 -5.34
C GLU A 142 4.70 5.87 -4.52
N PRO A 143 3.54 6.57 -4.39
CA PRO A 143 3.54 7.94 -3.86
C PRO A 143 3.73 8.05 -2.35
N MET A 144 3.49 6.99 -1.58
CA MET A 144 3.57 7.04 -0.11
C MET A 144 4.88 6.48 0.45
N LYS A 145 5.66 5.75 -0.33
CA LYS A 145 6.94 5.20 0.13
C LYS A 145 8.12 6.08 -0.25
N ILE A 146 9.10 6.13 0.63
CA ILE A 146 10.42 6.71 0.38
C ILE A 146 11.43 5.57 0.43
N THR A 147 11.81 5.07 -0.74
CA THR A 147 12.79 3.99 -0.86
C THR A 147 14.15 4.57 -1.21
N ILE A 148 15.12 4.37 -0.33
CA ILE A 148 16.49 4.87 -0.46
C ILE A 148 17.41 3.73 -0.84
N ALA A 149 18.10 3.85 -1.98
CA ALA A 149 19.11 2.90 -2.45
C ALA A 149 20.44 3.16 -1.75
N ALA A 150 20.58 2.75 -0.49
CA ALA A 150 21.73 3.03 0.38
C ALA A 150 23.04 2.50 -0.21
N TYR A 151 23.03 1.35 -0.91
CA TYR A 151 24.18 0.75 -1.56
C TYR A 151 24.86 1.67 -2.56
N LYS A 152 24.12 2.57 -3.21
CA LYS A 152 24.69 3.57 -4.13
C LYS A 152 25.53 4.63 -3.43
N SER A 153 25.33 4.80 -2.12
CA SER A 153 26.11 5.70 -1.28
C SER A 153 27.21 4.99 -0.47
N GLY A 154 27.44 3.70 -0.76
CA GLY A 154 28.54 2.93 -0.17
C GLY A 154 28.28 2.43 1.25
N ILE A 155 27.03 2.40 1.71
CA ILE A 155 26.62 1.80 2.99
C ILE A 155 25.50 0.79 2.75
N THR A 156 25.27 -0.09 3.71
CA THR A 156 24.12 -1.00 3.64
C THR A 156 22.84 -0.28 4.05
N GLY A 157 21.68 -0.79 3.57
CA GLY A 157 20.39 -0.30 4.03
C GLY A 157 20.21 -0.54 5.53
N ASP A 158 20.71 -1.67 6.05
CA ASP A 158 20.66 -1.96 7.49
C ASP A 158 21.46 -0.95 8.31
N ASP A 159 22.70 -0.58 7.89
CA ASP A 159 23.46 0.48 8.55
C ASP A 159 22.76 1.84 8.53
N LEU A 160 22.08 2.17 7.40
CA LEU A 160 21.29 3.40 7.31
C LEU A 160 20.08 3.34 8.23
N ALA A 161 19.38 2.19 8.28
CA ALA A 161 18.24 1.98 9.15
C ALA A 161 18.61 2.16 10.63
N ASP A 162 19.74 1.60 11.05
CA ASP A 162 20.20 1.74 12.42
C ASP A 162 20.52 3.21 12.78
N ARG A 163 21.12 3.96 11.84
CA ARG A 163 21.34 5.40 12.04
C ARG A 163 20.02 6.20 12.11
N LEU A 164 19.04 5.86 11.29
CA LEU A 164 17.72 6.51 11.33
C LEU A 164 17.04 6.28 12.69
N ARG A 165 17.16 5.08 13.27
CA ARG A 165 16.65 4.76 14.61
C ARG A 165 17.27 5.61 15.71
N GLU A 166 18.57 5.97 15.60
CA GLU A 166 19.22 6.89 16.53
C GLU A 166 18.55 8.27 16.57
N TYR A 167 17.88 8.66 15.47
CA TYR A 167 17.11 9.90 15.37
C TYR A 167 15.60 9.71 15.58
N GLY A 168 15.17 8.52 16.02
CA GLY A 168 13.76 8.21 16.28
C GLY A 168 12.93 7.91 15.02
N ILE A 169 13.59 7.62 13.90
CA ILE A 169 12.92 7.25 12.66
C ILE A 169 12.99 5.73 12.50
N GLU A 170 11.84 5.05 12.62
CA GLU A 170 11.75 3.61 12.42
C GLU A 170 11.39 3.30 10.96
N PRO A 171 12.27 2.64 10.19
CA PRO A 171 11.97 2.21 8.84
C PRO A 171 10.94 1.08 8.79
N GLU A 172 10.12 1.07 7.75
CA GLU A 172 9.21 -0.05 7.45
C GLU A 172 9.97 -1.31 7.06
N TYR A 173 11.07 -1.14 6.31
CA TYR A 173 11.90 -2.24 5.82
C TYR A 173 13.33 -1.80 5.61
N SER A 174 14.28 -2.70 5.84
CA SER A 174 15.68 -2.55 5.41
C SER A 174 16.27 -3.88 4.97
N ASP A 175 17.24 -3.81 4.10
CA ASP A 175 18.11 -4.92 3.70
C ASP A 175 19.53 -4.40 3.39
N THR A 176 20.36 -5.25 2.78
CA THR A 176 21.73 -4.86 2.42
C THR A 176 21.80 -3.74 1.39
N GLN A 177 20.71 -3.43 0.66
CA GLN A 177 20.71 -2.48 -0.44
C GLN A 177 19.80 -1.27 -0.17
N TYR A 178 18.64 -1.47 0.46
CA TYR A 178 17.59 -0.47 0.54
C TYR A 178 17.12 -0.20 1.97
N VAL A 179 16.60 1.00 2.18
CA VAL A 179 15.75 1.37 3.30
C VAL A 179 14.44 1.90 2.75
N VAL A 180 13.32 1.47 3.34
CA VAL A 180 11.99 1.94 2.98
C VAL A 180 11.36 2.64 4.18
N LEU A 181 10.96 3.89 3.99
CA LEU A 181 10.13 4.64 4.92
C LEU A 181 8.70 4.69 4.37
N MET A 182 7.73 4.50 5.24
CA MET A 182 6.31 4.51 4.85
C MET A 182 5.53 5.49 5.73
N PRO A 183 5.55 6.79 5.41
CA PRO A 183 4.75 7.78 6.10
C PRO A 183 3.25 7.54 5.94
N SER A 184 2.48 8.10 6.85
CA SER A 184 1.02 8.03 6.86
C SER A 184 0.40 9.43 6.99
N PRO A 185 -0.90 9.62 6.73
CA PRO A 185 -1.60 10.87 6.98
C PRO A 185 -1.57 11.35 8.43
N PHE A 186 -1.18 10.48 9.36
CA PHE A 186 -1.08 10.78 10.79
C PHE A 186 0.29 11.34 11.21
N ASN A 187 1.28 11.30 10.31
CA ASN A 187 2.55 11.97 10.55
C ASN A 187 2.37 13.49 10.52
N SER A 188 2.99 14.16 11.50
CA SER A 188 3.00 15.61 11.61
C SER A 188 3.94 16.26 10.58
N GLU A 189 3.97 17.59 10.55
CA GLU A 189 4.97 18.32 9.73
C GLU A 189 6.39 18.19 10.28
N GLU A 190 6.51 17.94 11.59
CA GLU A 190 7.80 17.79 12.26
C GLU A 190 8.47 16.44 11.95
N ASP A 191 7.69 15.45 11.49
CA ASP A 191 8.18 14.13 11.11
C ASP A 191 8.85 14.13 9.72
N PHE A 192 8.64 15.18 8.89
CA PHE A 192 9.19 15.35 7.54
C PHE A 192 10.31 16.41 7.49
#